data_adccad342ff2819f203d639c3ad06e45
#
_entry.id   adccad342ff2819f203d639c3ad06e45
#
_cell.length_a   1.000
_cell.length_b   1.000
_cell.length_c   1.000
_cell.angle_alpha   90.00
_cell.angle_beta   90.00
_cell.angle_gamma   90.00
#
_symmetry.space_group_name_H-M   'P 1'
#
loop_
_entity.id
_entity.type
_entity.pdbx_description
1 polymer ?
#
loop_
_entity_poly.entity_id
_entity_poly.type
_entity_poly.pdbx_seq_one_letter_code
_entity_poly.pdbx_strand_id
1 'polypeptide(L)'
;MSRRADYRARLLAGETAEAIAATDSGLPGPRGNLELIAGIADVADADALLTWAALGPDQVGGDEPATVLVVSGVVGIGRLLADCWRGAQWKPELVGRLHAIASDSRWRVREGVAMAVQRWAESDPDGAFGTAETWAHDAPYVQRAAVAAVCEPVLITEAAFARRAIGVVDAVTADTAARPGRRGPDIDALRKALGYGWSVVIVAAPSIGRPRFERWLDSRDPTIRWIVRENLRKARLSRLDGAWVEASLARVGS
;
A
#
# COMPACT_ATOMS: atom_id res chain seq x y z
N MET A 1 -3.70 21.76 15.96
CA MET A 1 -2.52 20.90 15.72
C MET A 1 -3.02 19.53 15.27
N SER A 2 -2.40 18.85 14.29
CA SER A 2 -2.83 17.49 13.92
C SER A 2 -2.44 16.51 15.04
N ARG A 3 -3.18 15.39 15.21
CA ARG A 3 -2.82 14.35 16.18
C ARG A 3 -1.40 13.80 15.97
N ARG A 4 -0.94 13.70 14.72
CA ARG A 4 0.44 13.32 14.39
C ARG A 4 1.46 14.29 14.98
N ALA A 5 1.21 15.60 14.89
CA ALA A 5 2.10 16.62 15.45
C ALA A 5 2.14 16.56 16.99
N ASP A 6 1.03 16.23 17.63
CA ASP A 6 0.96 16.01 19.08
C ASP A 6 1.80 14.80 19.51
N TYR A 7 1.66 13.65 18.86
CA TYR A 7 2.50 12.47 19.14
C TYR A 7 4.00 12.74 18.95
N ARG A 8 4.36 13.48 17.88
CA ARG A 8 5.75 13.91 17.69
C ARG A 8 6.26 14.77 18.85
N ALA A 9 5.45 15.71 19.32
CA ALA A 9 5.83 16.58 20.43
C ALA A 9 6.02 15.78 21.73
N ARG A 10 5.15 14.83 22.04
CA ARG A 10 5.27 13.93 23.20
C ARG A 10 6.56 13.10 23.15
N LEU A 11 6.86 12.49 22.00
CA LEU A 11 8.08 11.71 21.80
C LEU A 11 9.34 12.58 21.94
N LEU A 12 9.35 13.78 21.36
CA LEU A 12 10.47 14.72 21.48
C LEU A 12 10.64 15.26 22.92
N ALA A 13 9.56 15.29 23.70
CA ALA A 13 9.59 15.65 25.12
C ALA A 13 10.08 14.49 26.03
N GLY A 14 10.41 13.31 25.46
CA GLY A 14 10.98 12.17 26.18
C GLY A 14 9.99 11.09 26.60
N GLU A 15 8.71 11.17 26.17
CA GLU A 15 7.79 10.05 26.36
C GLU A 15 8.18 8.91 25.40
N THR A 16 8.22 7.67 25.88
CA THR A 16 8.66 6.54 25.05
C THR A 16 7.56 6.09 24.08
N ALA A 17 7.95 5.59 22.92
CA ALA A 17 7.01 5.06 21.93
C ALA A 17 6.20 3.88 22.50
N GLU A 18 6.81 3.05 23.33
CA GLU A 18 6.17 1.92 24.01
C GLU A 18 5.08 2.38 24.99
N ALA A 19 5.35 3.42 25.77
CA ALA A 19 4.37 3.97 26.72
C ALA A 19 3.15 4.55 25.98
N ILE A 20 3.39 5.30 24.89
CA ILE A 20 2.31 5.86 24.07
C ILE A 20 1.55 4.73 23.36
N ALA A 21 2.23 3.72 22.81
CA ALA A 21 1.59 2.60 22.15
C ALA A 21 0.68 1.80 23.10
N ALA A 22 1.08 1.62 24.33
CA ALA A 22 0.30 0.90 25.35
C ALA A 22 -1.08 1.54 25.59
N THR A 23 -1.19 2.86 25.50
CA THR A 23 -2.43 3.61 25.77
C THR A 23 -3.18 4.04 24.52
N ASP A 24 -2.46 4.43 23.47
CA ASP A 24 -3.01 5.15 22.32
C ASP A 24 -2.99 4.33 21.02
N SER A 25 -2.55 3.07 21.03
CA SER A 25 -2.44 2.22 19.84
C SER A 25 -3.76 2.02 19.08
N GLY A 26 -4.91 2.09 19.77
CA GLY A 26 -6.20 1.69 19.24
C GLY A 26 -6.37 0.16 19.09
N LEU A 27 -5.43 -0.62 19.65
CA LEU A 27 -5.45 -2.08 19.65
C LEU A 27 -5.67 -2.66 21.07
N PRO A 28 -6.35 -3.80 21.19
CA PRO A 28 -7.06 -4.52 20.12
C PRO A 28 -8.23 -3.71 19.57
N GLY A 29 -8.39 -3.73 18.23
CA GLY A 29 -9.45 -2.96 17.58
C GLY A 29 -9.38 -3.08 16.04
N PRO A 30 -10.40 -2.58 15.33
CA PRO A 30 -10.47 -2.72 13.87
C PRO A 30 -9.38 -1.95 13.13
N ARG A 31 -8.86 -0.88 13.76
CA ARG A 31 -7.79 -0.04 13.17
C ARG A 31 -6.79 0.36 14.23
N GLY A 32 -5.50 0.21 13.90
CA GLY A 32 -4.43 0.85 14.66
C GLY A 32 -4.43 2.37 14.45
N ASN A 33 -3.84 3.09 15.37
CA ASN A 33 -3.73 4.55 15.33
C ASN A 33 -2.68 4.99 14.30
N LEU A 34 -3.13 5.33 13.08
CA LEU A 34 -2.26 5.74 11.97
C LEU A 34 -1.49 7.04 12.27
N GLU A 35 -2.08 7.96 13.04
CA GLU A 35 -1.42 9.21 13.42
C GLU A 35 -0.25 8.96 14.39
N LEU A 36 -0.42 8.00 15.30
CA LEU A 36 0.64 7.55 16.20
C LEU A 36 1.75 6.84 15.40
N ILE A 37 1.39 5.90 14.52
CA ILE A 37 2.34 5.21 13.64
C ILE A 37 3.19 6.22 12.85
N ALA A 38 2.55 7.20 12.22
CA ALA A 38 3.24 8.23 11.48
C ALA A 38 4.12 9.11 12.37
N GLY A 39 3.64 9.50 13.55
CA GLY A 39 4.37 10.30 14.53
C GLY A 39 5.65 9.59 15.01
N ILE A 40 5.57 8.30 15.36
CA ILE A 40 6.72 7.49 15.75
C ILE A 40 7.71 7.36 14.57
N ALA A 41 7.21 7.01 13.39
CA ALA A 41 8.05 6.88 12.19
C ALA A 41 8.78 8.18 11.81
N ASP A 42 8.26 9.35 12.20
CA ASP A 42 8.88 10.65 11.95
C ASP A 42 10.11 10.92 12.82
N VAL A 43 10.09 10.51 14.09
CA VAL A 43 11.06 10.99 15.08
C VAL A 43 11.94 9.90 15.69
N ALA A 44 11.51 8.64 15.68
CA ALA A 44 12.31 7.55 16.21
C ALA A 44 13.65 7.43 15.44
N ASP A 45 14.71 7.05 16.15
CA ASP A 45 16.00 6.81 15.53
C ASP A 45 15.98 5.58 14.61
N ALA A 46 16.99 5.48 13.74
CA ALA A 46 17.04 4.43 12.73
C ALA A 46 17.17 3.02 13.34
N ASP A 47 17.91 2.89 14.44
CA ASP A 47 18.16 1.59 15.08
C ASP A 47 16.87 1.08 15.75
N ALA A 48 16.12 1.95 16.41
CA ALA A 48 14.79 1.62 16.95
C ALA A 48 13.82 1.20 15.84
N LEU A 49 13.72 1.97 14.75
CA LEU A 49 12.86 1.65 13.61
C LEU A 49 13.18 0.28 13.00
N LEU A 50 14.46 -0.01 12.77
CA LEU A 50 14.90 -1.28 12.19
C LEU A 50 14.71 -2.45 13.16
N THR A 51 14.88 -2.22 14.46
CA THR A 51 14.62 -3.21 15.50
C THR A 51 13.14 -3.57 15.56
N TRP A 52 12.25 -2.57 15.63
CA TRP A 52 10.80 -2.84 15.64
C TRP A 52 10.30 -3.49 14.35
N ALA A 53 10.79 -3.06 13.19
CA ALA A 53 10.44 -3.68 11.91
C ALA A 53 10.85 -5.16 11.81
N ALA A 54 11.86 -5.58 12.56
CA ALA A 54 12.36 -6.96 12.59
C ALA A 54 11.58 -7.89 13.53
N LEU A 55 10.70 -7.36 14.40
CA LEU A 55 9.91 -8.18 15.33
C LEU A 55 8.90 -9.05 14.57
N GLY A 56 9.10 -10.36 14.63
CA GLY A 56 8.25 -11.35 13.99
C GLY A 56 6.91 -11.58 14.71
N PRO A 57 5.99 -12.33 14.10
CA PRO A 57 4.67 -12.63 14.67
C PRO A 57 4.72 -13.44 15.97
N ASP A 58 5.80 -14.18 16.21
CA ASP A 58 6.01 -14.93 17.45
C ASP A 58 6.44 -14.03 18.63
N GLN A 59 6.93 -12.82 18.34
CA GLN A 59 7.36 -11.83 19.33
C GLN A 59 6.27 -10.80 19.62
N VAL A 60 5.54 -10.38 18.58
CA VAL A 60 4.43 -9.43 18.68
C VAL A 60 3.30 -9.90 17.79
N GLY A 61 2.14 -10.19 18.37
CA GLY A 61 0.93 -10.58 17.64
C GLY A 61 0.35 -9.47 16.76
N GLY A 62 -0.69 -9.79 15.98
CA GLY A 62 -1.29 -8.83 15.05
C GLY A 62 -2.26 -7.81 15.66
N ASP A 63 -2.74 -8.05 16.89
CA ASP A 63 -3.77 -7.25 17.56
C ASP A 63 -3.32 -6.69 18.92
N GLU A 64 -2.03 -6.76 19.22
CA GLU A 64 -1.44 -6.22 20.44
C GLU A 64 -1.09 -4.73 20.29
N PRO A 65 -1.10 -3.93 21.35
CA PRO A 65 -0.65 -2.54 21.31
C PRO A 65 0.74 -2.37 20.70
N ALA A 66 1.68 -3.28 20.98
CA ALA A 66 3.03 -3.29 20.45
C ALA A 66 3.10 -3.47 18.92
N THR A 67 2.03 -3.95 18.27
CA THR A 67 1.95 -4.03 16.79
C THR A 67 2.13 -2.66 16.14
N VAL A 68 1.70 -1.58 16.81
CA VAL A 68 1.91 -0.20 16.34
C VAL A 68 3.40 0.11 16.20
N LEU A 69 4.26 -0.37 17.11
CA LEU A 69 5.70 -0.18 17.00
C LEU A 69 6.27 -0.91 15.79
N VAL A 70 5.85 -2.16 15.55
CA VAL A 70 6.26 -2.93 14.38
C VAL A 70 5.89 -2.19 13.10
N VAL A 71 4.64 -1.74 12.98
CA VAL A 71 4.17 -0.98 11.81
C VAL A 71 4.91 0.35 11.67
N SER A 72 5.18 1.05 12.79
CA SER A 72 5.96 2.29 12.80
C SER A 72 7.39 2.06 12.30
N GLY A 73 8.01 0.96 12.69
CA GLY A 73 9.32 0.56 12.20
C GLY A 73 9.31 0.35 10.68
N VAL A 74 8.31 -0.40 10.17
CA VAL A 74 8.16 -0.63 8.72
C VAL A 74 7.93 0.68 7.96
N VAL A 75 7.03 1.55 8.42
CA VAL A 75 6.77 2.87 7.82
C VAL A 75 8.02 3.76 7.91
N GLY A 76 8.78 3.64 9.00
CA GLY A 76 10.05 4.33 9.21
C GLY A 76 11.13 3.95 8.20
N ILE A 77 11.15 2.70 7.70
CA ILE A 77 12.05 2.31 6.60
C ILE A 77 11.82 3.20 5.37
N GLY A 78 10.57 3.59 5.08
CA GLY A 78 10.27 4.54 4.00
C GLY A 78 10.94 5.91 4.21
N ARG A 79 10.98 6.41 5.45
CA ARG A 79 11.74 7.64 5.79
C ARG A 79 13.24 7.43 5.59
N LEU A 80 13.79 6.31 6.05
CA LEU A 80 15.22 6.02 5.89
C LEU A 80 15.64 5.94 4.42
N LEU A 81 14.75 5.43 3.56
CA LEU A 81 14.93 5.45 2.11
C LEU A 81 14.88 6.87 1.54
N ALA A 82 13.92 7.69 1.98
CA ALA A 82 13.76 9.08 1.57
C ALA A 82 14.96 9.95 1.98
N ASP A 83 15.45 9.77 3.21
CA ASP A 83 16.58 10.51 3.78
C ASP A 83 17.94 9.99 3.25
N CYS A 84 17.97 8.96 2.40
CA CYS A 84 19.19 8.27 1.98
C CYS A 84 20.08 7.87 3.18
N TRP A 85 19.47 7.35 4.25
CA TRP A 85 20.16 6.97 5.47
C TRP A 85 21.39 6.10 5.18
N ARG A 86 22.52 6.48 5.77
CA ARG A 86 23.83 5.87 5.50
C ARG A 86 24.28 5.84 4.03
N GLY A 87 23.63 6.64 3.16
CA GLY A 87 23.99 6.76 1.75
C GLY A 87 23.24 5.78 0.83
N ALA A 88 23.37 5.99 -0.47
CA ALA A 88 22.64 5.26 -1.49
C ALA A 88 22.90 3.74 -1.50
N GLN A 89 24.06 3.30 -1.03
CA GLN A 89 24.42 1.87 -0.95
C GLN A 89 23.54 1.05 -0.02
N TRP A 90 22.80 1.68 0.91
CA TRP A 90 21.87 1.00 1.82
C TRP A 90 20.45 0.83 1.25
N LYS A 91 20.12 1.53 0.16
CA LYS A 91 18.79 1.41 -0.48
C LYS A 91 18.43 -0.05 -0.81
N PRO A 92 19.29 -0.86 -1.45
CA PRO A 92 18.93 -2.25 -1.77
C PRO A 92 18.61 -3.10 -0.54
N GLU A 93 19.33 -2.91 0.57
CA GLU A 93 19.05 -3.63 1.82
C GLU A 93 17.69 -3.23 2.40
N LEU A 94 17.39 -1.92 2.49
CA LEU A 94 16.12 -1.43 3.02
C LEU A 94 14.94 -1.88 2.15
N VAL A 95 15.09 -1.84 0.83
CA VAL A 95 14.07 -2.36 -0.12
C VAL A 95 13.91 -3.87 0.07
N GLY A 96 15.00 -4.63 0.23
CA GLY A 96 14.96 -6.06 0.51
C GLY A 96 14.23 -6.40 1.81
N ARG A 97 14.38 -5.58 2.87
CA ARG A 97 13.62 -5.73 4.12
C ARG A 97 12.12 -5.50 3.90
N LEU A 98 11.73 -4.43 3.20
CA LEU A 98 10.32 -4.18 2.86
C LEU A 98 9.74 -5.32 2.02
N HIS A 99 10.50 -5.84 1.05
CA HIS A 99 10.09 -6.99 0.23
C HIS A 99 9.78 -8.22 1.09
N ALA A 100 10.67 -8.58 2.01
CA ALA A 100 10.46 -9.71 2.92
C ALA A 100 9.22 -9.50 3.82
N ILE A 101 9.06 -8.29 4.38
CA ILE A 101 7.94 -7.93 5.26
C ILE A 101 6.59 -7.89 4.51
N ALA A 102 6.59 -7.69 3.18
CA ALA A 102 5.36 -7.71 2.38
C ALA A 102 4.57 -9.01 2.50
N SER A 103 5.23 -10.12 2.89
CA SER A 103 4.62 -11.43 3.13
C SER A 103 4.36 -11.76 4.60
N ASP A 104 4.45 -10.79 5.52
CA ASP A 104 4.17 -10.99 6.95
C ASP A 104 2.75 -11.55 7.16
N SER A 105 2.57 -12.46 8.11
CA SER A 105 1.26 -13.04 8.41
C SER A 105 0.27 -12.00 8.95
N ARG A 106 0.76 -10.96 9.62
CA ARG A 106 -0.02 -9.86 10.20
C ARG A 106 -0.40 -8.84 9.13
N TRP A 107 -1.68 -8.72 8.84
CA TRP A 107 -2.16 -7.83 7.77
C TRP A 107 -1.78 -6.35 7.97
N ARG A 108 -1.72 -5.88 9.22
CA ARG A 108 -1.32 -4.48 9.53
C ARG A 108 0.13 -4.20 9.17
N VAL A 109 1.00 -5.17 9.38
CA VAL A 109 2.42 -5.08 9.03
C VAL A 109 2.57 -5.01 7.50
N ARG A 110 1.82 -5.82 6.75
CA ARG A 110 1.77 -5.73 5.28
C ARG A 110 1.23 -4.38 4.78
N GLU A 111 0.27 -3.75 5.48
CA GLU A 111 -0.17 -2.38 5.17
C GLU A 111 0.98 -1.38 5.35
N GLY A 112 1.76 -1.52 6.41
CA GLY A 112 2.94 -0.70 6.67
C GLY A 112 3.93 -0.66 5.52
N VAL A 113 4.07 -1.75 4.75
CA VAL A 113 4.96 -1.80 3.58
C VAL A 113 4.50 -0.84 2.48
N ALA A 114 3.21 -0.82 2.16
CA ALA A 114 2.69 0.14 1.18
C ALA A 114 2.89 1.59 1.66
N MET A 115 2.62 1.85 2.95
CA MET A 115 2.83 3.17 3.56
C MET A 115 4.30 3.58 3.53
N ALA A 116 5.24 2.65 3.72
CA ALA A 116 6.68 2.90 3.61
C ALA A 116 7.07 3.33 2.20
N VAL A 117 6.59 2.61 1.17
CA VAL A 117 6.87 2.96 -0.23
C VAL A 117 6.23 4.31 -0.60
N GLN A 118 5.01 4.58 -0.13
CA GLN A 118 4.34 5.88 -0.31
C GLN A 118 5.17 7.01 0.30
N ARG A 119 5.66 6.83 1.53
CA ARG A 119 6.49 7.82 2.20
C ARG A 119 7.82 8.06 1.48
N TRP A 120 8.45 7.00 0.98
CA TRP A 120 9.65 7.12 0.16
C TRP A 120 9.37 7.90 -1.13
N ALA A 121 8.22 7.66 -1.77
CA ALA A 121 7.81 8.33 -3.00
C ALA A 121 7.65 9.85 -2.85
N GLU A 122 7.40 10.37 -1.63
CA GLU A 122 7.33 11.82 -1.37
C GLU A 122 8.65 12.54 -1.69
N SER A 123 9.80 11.86 -1.57
CA SER A 123 11.14 12.44 -1.79
C SER A 123 11.88 11.83 -2.99
N ASP A 124 11.65 10.57 -3.30
CA ASP A 124 12.26 9.85 -4.43
C ASP A 124 11.18 9.02 -5.15
N PRO A 125 10.28 9.69 -5.88
CA PRO A 125 9.19 9.01 -6.57
C PRO A 125 9.70 8.02 -7.63
N ASP A 126 10.80 8.31 -8.31
CA ASP A 126 11.37 7.42 -9.33
C ASP A 126 11.86 6.10 -8.73
N GLY A 127 12.57 6.15 -7.60
CA GLY A 127 13.02 4.95 -6.89
C GLY A 127 11.85 4.11 -6.36
N ALA A 128 10.86 4.76 -5.76
CA ALA A 128 9.67 4.10 -5.20
C ALA A 128 8.81 3.44 -6.29
N PHE A 129 8.52 4.17 -7.38
CA PHE A 129 7.75 3.62 -8.51
C PHE A 129 8.52 2.53 -9.27
N GLY A 130 9.86 2.66 -9.46
CA GLY A 130 10.69 1.62 -10.05
C GLY A 130 10.67 0.32 -9.22
N THR A 131 10.66 0.45 -7.91
CA THR A 131 10.50 -0.69 -7.00
C THR A 131 9.11 -1.34 -7.17
N ALA A 132 8.04 -0.54 -7.21
CA ALA A 132 6.68 -1.05 -7.41
C ALA A 132 6.50 -1.72 -8.79
N GLU A 133 7.13 -1.21 -9.83
CA GLU A 133 7.15 -1.82 -11.17
C GLU A 133 7.84 -3.19 -11.15
N THR A 134 8.96 -3.33 -10.42
CA THR A 134 9.62 -4.62 -10.23
C THR A 134 8.74 -5.59 -9.44
N TRP A 135 8.14 -5.14 -8.35
CA TRP A 135 7.26 -5.94 -7.49
C TRP A 135 5.95 -6.36 -8.16
N ALA A 136 5.54 -5.70 -9.24
CA ALA A 136 4.37 -6.09 -10.02
C ALA A 136 4.48 -7.49 -10.64
N HIS A 137 5.69 -8.05 -10.71
CA HIS A 137 5.99 -9.36 -11.30
C HIS A 137 6.37 -10.43 -10.26
N ASP A 138 6.12 -10.17 -8.99
CA ASP A 138 6.52 -11.01 -7.85
C ASP A 138 5.35 -11.84 -7.29
N ALA A 139 5.52 -12.40 -6.07
CA ALA A 139 4.50 -13.13 -5.34
C ALA A 139 3.29 -12.24 -4.98
N PRO A 140 2.08 -12.80 -4.78
CA PRO A 140 0.85 -12.03 -4.64
C PRO A 140 0.84 -11.00 -3.51
N TYR A 141 1.46 -11.27 -2.37
CA TYR A 141 1.57 -10.28 -1.31
C TYR A 141 2.48 -9.11 -1.68
N VAL A 142 3.56 -9.36 -2.42
CA VAL A 142 4.47 -8.31 -2.92
C VAL A 142 3.77 -7.49 -4.00
N GLN A 143 3.07 -8.15 -4.95
CA GLN A 143 2.20 -7.49 -5.93
C GLN A 143 1.14 -6.61 -5.25
N ARG A 144 0.55 -7.11 -4.17
CA ARG A 144 -0.42 -6.34 -3.37
C ARG A 144 0.20 -5.08 -2.79
N ALA A 145 1.44 -5.16 -2.27
CA ALA A 145 2.15 -4.01 -1.74
C ALA A 145 2.45 -2.99 -2.85
N ALA A 146 2.88 -3.45 -4.04
CA ALA A 146 3.10 -2.59 -5.21
C ALA A 146 1.83 -1.83 -5.62
N VAL A 147 0.71 -2.54 -5.79
CA VAL A 147 -0.58 -1.92 -6.15
C VAL A 147 -1.03 -0.91 -5.10
N ALA A 148 -0.96 -1.27 -3.81
CA ALA A 148 -1.38 -0.37 -2.74
C ALA A 148 -0.48 0.87 -2.62
N ALA A 149 0.83 0.73 -2.88
CA ALA A 149 1.78 1.83 -2.82
C ALA A 149 1.50 2.88 -3.91
N VAL A 150 1.33 2.45 -5.18
CA VAL A 150 1.15 3.39 -6.30
C VAL A 150 -0.28 3.93 -6.43
N CYS A 151 -1.27 3.30 -5.79
CA CYS A 151 -2.66 3.73 -5.83
C CYS A 151 -2.99 4.76 -4.73
N GLU A 152 -2.06 5.71 -4.48
CA GLU A 152 -2.25 6.82 -3.56
C GLU A 152 -2.45 8.12 -4.37
N PRO A 153 -3.64 8.77 -4.27
CA PRO A 153 -3.98 9.91 -5.12
C PRO A 153 -2.96 11.05 -5.12
N VAL A 154 -2.35 11.35 -3.98
CA VAL A 154 -1.38 12.45 -3.87
C VAL A 154 -0.08 12.18 -4.63
N LEU A 155 0.29 10.92 -4.85
CA LEU A 155 1.52 10.53 -5.55
C LEU A 155 1.36 10.48 -7.08
N ILE A 156 0.12 10.46 -7.58
CA ILE A 156 -0.19 10.28 -9.01
C ILE A 156 -0.89 11.49 -9.61
N THR A 157 -0.63 12.67 -9.07
CA THR A 157 -1.12 13.95 -9.62
C THR A 157 -0.43 14.32 -10.93
N GLU A 158 0.82 13.93 -11.10
CA GLU A 158 1.56 14.13 -12.35
C GLU A 158 1.27 12.99 -13.35
N ALA A 159 1.06 13.36 -14.61
CA ALA A 159 0.71 12.42 -15.67
C ALA A 159 1.75 11.29 -15.87
N ALA A 160 3.02 11.55 -15.59
CA ALA A 160 4.08 10.55 -15.65
C ALA A 160 3.87 9.44 -14.62
N PHE A 161 3.65 9.79 -13.35
CA PHE A 161 3.43 8.82 -12.29
C PHE A 161 2.06 8.14 -12.38
N ALA A 162 1.02 8.86 -12.79
CA ALA A 162 -0.27 8.25 -13.10
C ALA A 162 -0.17 7.15 -14.17
N ARG A 163 0.63 7.37 -15.21
CA ARG A 163 0.89 6.36 -16.26
C ARG A 163 1.64 5.15 -15.71
N ARG A 164 2.65 5.35 -14.86
CA ARG A 164 3.40 4.27 -14.21
C ARG A 164 2.50 3.46 -13.28
N ALA A 165 1.68 4.12 -12.46
CA ALA A 165 0.70 3.46 -11.60
C ALA A 165 -0.29 2.59 -12.39
N ILE A 166 -0.82 3.11 -13.52
CA ILE A 166 -1.66 2.32 -14.44
C ILE A 166 -0.89 1.10 -14.95
N GLY A 167 0.40 1.25 -15.29
CA GLY A 167 1.26 0.15 -15.73
C GLY A 167 1.37 -0.96 -14.69
N VAL A 168 1.62 -0.61 -13.42
CA VAL A 168 1.68 -1.56 -12.29
C VAL A 168 0.35 -2.30 -12.12
N VAL A 169 -0.76 -1.56 -12.03
CA VAL A 169 -2.09 -2.17 -11.82
C VAL A 169 -2.48 -3.08 -12.99
N ASP A 170 -2.16 -2.69 -14.22
CA ASP A 170 -2.44 -3.47 -15.43
C ASP A 170 -1.59 -4.75 -15.51
N ALA A 171 -0.29 -4.66 -15.22
CA ALA A 171 0.61 -5.81 -15.19
C ALA A 171 0.17 -6.85 -14.14
N VAL A 172 -0.16 -6.40 -12.93
CA VAL A 172 -0.64 -7.27 -11.85
C VAL A 172 -2.01 -7.89 -12.20
N THR A 173 -2.90 -7.15 -12.85
CA THR A 173 -4.18 -7.68 -13.32
C THR A 173 -3.97 -8.74 -14.41
N ALA A 174 -3.04 -8.52 -15.34
CA ALA A 174 -2.69 -9.47 -16.39
C ALA A 174 -2.09 -10.76 -15.80
N ASP A 175 -1.18 -10.64 -14.83
CA ASP A 175 -0.62 -11.79 -14.12
C ASP A 175 -1.69 -12.60 -13.37
N THR A 176 -2.64 -11.91 -12.72
CA THR A 176 -3.78 -12.53 -12.05
C THR A 176 -4.66 -13.28 -13.05
N ALA A 177 -4.95 -12.70 -14.20
CA ALA A 177 -5.76 -13.31 -15.27
C ALA A 177 -5.08 -14.51 -15.93
N ALA A 178 -3.75 -14.49 -16.04
CA ALA A 178 -2.96 -15.59 -16.60
C ALA A 178 -2.93 -16.85 -15.70
N ARG A 179 -3.33 -16.73 -14.44
CA ARG A 179 -3.32 -17.82 -13.45
C ARG A 179 -4.71 -18.04 -12.84
N PRO A 180 -5.71 -18.42 -13.65
CA PRO A 180 -7.09 -18.55 -13.18
C PRO A 180 -7.21 -19.64 -12.11
N GLY A 181 -8.18 -19.46 -11.22
CA GLY A 181 -8.51 -20.45 -10.19
C GLY A 181 -7.60 -20.48 -8.97
N ARG A 182 -6.55 -19.67 -8.90
CA ARG A 182 -5.72 -19.53 -7.68
C ARG A 182 -6.57 -19.07 -6.49
N ARG A 183 -6.28 -19.65 -5.34
CA ARG A 183 -6.95 -19.39 -4.07
C ARG A 183 -5.89 -19.21 -2.98
N GLY A 184 -6.25 -18.51 -1.93
CA GLY A 184 -5.41 -18.34 -0.75
C GLY A 184 -5.53 -16.94 -0.16
N PRO A 185 -5.06 -16.75 1.07
CA PRO A 185 -5.13 -15.45 1.74
C PRO A 185 -4.30 -14.36 1.03
N ASP A 186 -3.24 -14.76 0.33
CA ASP A 186 -2.40 -13.88 -0.51
C ASP A 186 -3.16 -13.39 -1.75
N ILE A 187 -3.86 -14.31 -2.44
CA ILE A 187 -4.70 -13.99 -3.60
C ILE A 187 -5.89 -13.12 -3.19
N ASP A 188 -6.51 -13.40 -2.04
CA ASP A 188 -7.62 -12.59 -1.54
C ASP A 188 -7.16 -11.17 -1.18
N ALA A 189 -5.97 -11.01 -0.60
CA ALA A 189 -5.40 -9.70 -0.31
C ALA A 189 -5.08 -8.92 -1.60
N LEU A 190 -4.48 -9.59 -2.59
CA LEU A 190 -4.18 -9.00 -3.90
C LEU A 190 -5.46 -8.58 -4.64
N ARG A 191 -6.46 -9.46 -4.68
CA ARG A 191 -7.76 -9.19 -5.30
C ARG A 191 -8.42 -7.95 -4.70
N LYS A 192 -8.37 -7.78 -3.37
CA LYS A 192 -8.90 -6.60 -2.69
C LYS A 192 -8.16 -5.32 -3.09
N ALA A 193 -6.83 -5.37 -3.21
CA ALA A 193 -6.05 -4.21 -3.67
C ALA A 193 -6.40 -3.83 -5.12
N LEU A 194 -6.47 -4.80 -6.02
CA LEU A 194 -6.90 -4.58 -7.41
C LEU A 194 -8.36 -4.09 -7.49
N GLY A 195 -9.27 -4.57 -6.60
CA GLY A 195 -10.66 -4.12 -6.51
C GLY A 195 -10.84 -2.66 -6.07
N TYR A 196 -9.75 -2.00 -5.71
CA TYR A 196 -9.69 -0.58 -5.39
C TYR A 196 -8.80 0.19 -6.38
N GLY A 197 -7.65 -0.37 -6.73
CA GLY A 197 -6.56 0.32 -7.42
C GLY A 197 -6.96 0.90 -8.78
N TRP A 198 -7.68 0.15 -9.62
CA TRP A 198 -8.13 0.65 -10.91
C TRP A 198 -8.95 1.94 -10.82
N SER A 199 -9.84 2.04 -9.86
CA SER A 199 -10.65 3.25 -9.70
C SER A 199 -9.82 4.49 -9.33
N VAL A 200 -8.69 4.32 -8.65
CA VAL A 200 -7.77 5.41 -8.31
C VAL A 200 -7.02 5.87 -9.56
N VAL A 201 -6.38 4.94 -10.25
CA VAL A 201 -5.53 5.28 -11.41
C VAL A 201 -6.34 5.76 -12.62
N ILE A 202 -7.60 5.28 -12.80
CA ILE A 202 -8.50 5.79 -13.84
C ILE A 202 -8.86 7.25 -13.59
N VAL A 203 -9.14 7.63 -12.34
CA VAL A 203 -9.44 9.03 -12.01
C VAL A 203 -8.24 9.94 -12.24
N ALA A 204 -7.03 9.47 -11.94
CA ALA A 204 -5.80 10.24 -12.15
C ALA A 204 -5.48 10.47 -13.64
N ALA A 205 -5.72 9.48 -14.52
CA ALA A 205 -5.46 9.59 -15.96
C ALA A 205 -6.53 8.83 -16.77
N PRO A 206 -7.75 9.41 -16.93
CA PRO A 206 -8.89 8.73 -17.55
C PRO A 206 -8.64 8.28 -18.99
N SER A 207 -7.95 9.10 -19.79
CA SER A 207 -7.66 8.82 -21.20
C SER A 207 -6.74 7.61 -21.42
N ILE A 208 -5.98 7.22 -20.38
CA ILE A 208 -5.07 6.06 -20.41
C ILE A 208 -5.69 4.89 -19.65
N GLY A 209 -6.25 5.17 -18.47
CA GLY A 209 -6.75 4.15 -17.56
C GLY A 209 -8.00 3.45 -18.08
N ARG A 210 -8.98 4.20 -18.65
CA ARG A 210 -10.22 3.59 -19.17
C ARG A 210 -9.95 2.56 -20.26
N PRO A 211 -9.22 2.85 -21.36
CA PRO A 211 -9.00 1.87 -22.42
C PRO A 211 -8.29 0.60 -21.93
N ARG A 212 -7.38 0.74 -20.97
CA ARG A 212 -6.71 -0.42 -20.38
C ARG A 212 -7.63 -1.24 -19.48
N PHE A 213 -8.48 -0.59 -18.69
CA PHE A 213 -9.47 -1.25 -17.84
C PHE A 213 -10.56 -1.95 -18.66
N GLU A 214 -11.02 -1.34 -19.77
CA GLU A 214 -12.08 -1.87 -20.61
C GLU A 214 -11.75 -3.23 -21.23
N ARG A 215 -10.46 -3.57 -21.39
CA ARG A 215 -10.02 -4.90 -21.83
C ARG A 215 -10.45 -6.03 -20.91
N TRP A 216 -10.72 -5.70 -19.64
CA TRP A 216 -11.09 -6.66 -18.61
C TRP A 216 -12.61 -6.84 -18.45
N LEU A 217 -13.43 -5.96 -19.08
CA LEU A 217 -14.89 -6.01 -18.97
C LEU A 217 -15.47 -7.34 -19.48
N ASP A 218 -14.88 -7.93 -20.50
CA ASP A 218 -15.35 -9.16 -21.15
C ASP A 218 -14.67 -10.42 -20.57
N SER A 219 -13.89 -10.28 -19.48
CA SER A 219 -13.22 -11.42 -18.86
C SER A 219 -14.22 -12.44 -18.31
N ARG A 220 -13.96 -13.72 -18.58
CA ARG A 220 -14.73 -14.84 -18.02
C ARG A 220 -14.18 -15.34 -16.68
N ASP A 221 -12.98 -14.91 -16.28
CA ASP A 221 -12.39 -15.28 -15.00
C ASP A 221 -13.17 -14.64 -13.84
N PRO A 222 -13.66 -15.43 -12.86
CA PRO A 222 -14.47 -14.90 -11.76
C PRO A 222 -13.74 -13.87 -10.89
N THR A 223 -12.41 -14.00 -10.74
CA THR A 223 -11.59 -13.07 -9.97
C THR A 223 -11.50 -11.73 -10.67
N ILE A 224 -11.23 -11.72 -11.98
CA ILE A 224 -11.18 -10.50 -12.78
C ILE A 224 -12.56 -9.83 -12.84
N ARG A 225 -13.64 -10.60 -13.06
CA ARG A 225 -15.01 -10.05 -13.03
C ARG A 225 -15.33 -9.38 -11.69
N TRP A 226 -14.90 -9.97 -10.59
CA TRP A 226 -15.07 -9.37 -9.27
C TRP A 226 -14.28 -8.06 -9.14
N ILE A 227 -13.00 -8.04 -9.55
CA ILE A 227 -12.14 -6.85 -9.54
C ILE A 227 -12.79 -5.72 -10.33
N VAL A 228 -13.27 -6.02 -11.54
CA VAL A 228 -13.93 -5.05 -12.42
C VAL A 228 -15.18 -4.49 -11.77
N ARG A 229 -16.10 -5.34 -11.30
CA ARG A 229 -17.35 -4.91 -10.64
C ARG A 229 -17.08 -4.07 -9.40
N GLU A 230 -16.08 -4.47 -8.61
CA GLU A 230 -15.74 -3.77 -7.38
C GLU A 230 -15.20 -2.36 -7.64
N ASN A 231 -14.42 -2.16 -8.70
CA ASN A 231 -13.97 -0.83 -9.10
C ASN A 231 -15.12 0.02 -9.65
N LEU A 232 -15.97 -0.54 -10.52
CA LEU A 232 -17.12 0.18 -11.09
C LEU A 232 -18.12 0.67 -10.02
N ARG A 233 -18.16 0.04 -8.85
CA ARG A 233 -18.98 0.47 -7.70
C ARG A 233 -18.39 1.64 -6.91
N LYS A 234 -17.13 2.05 -7.20
CA LYS A 234 -16.51 3.15 -6.45
C LYS A 234 -17.07 4.50 -6.90
N ALA A 235 -17.64 5.24 -5.97
CA ALA A 235 -18.27 6.54 -6.21
C ALA A 235 -17.39 7.53 -7.01
N ARG A 236 -16.06 7.39 -6.94
CA ARG A 236 -15.12 8.23 -7.70
C ARG A 236 -15.27 8.03 -9.22
N LEU A 237 -15.55 6.81 -9.69
CA LEU A 237 -15.78 6.55 -11.11
C LEU A 237 -17.14 7.07 -11.58
N SER A 238 -18.21 6.90 -10.78
CA SER A 238 -19.52 7.46 -11.10
C SER A 238 -19.49 8.99 -11.14
N ARG A 239 -18.71 9.63 -10.26
CA ARG A 239 -18.49 11.09 -10.30
C ARG A 239 -17.68 11.54 -11.50
N LEU A 240 -16.78 10.69 -11.99
CA LEU A 240 -15.99 10.97 -13.19
C LEU A 240 -16.86 10.86 -14.46
N ASP A 241 -17.60 9.77 -14.58
CA ASP A 241 -18.49 9.50 -15.73
C ASP A 241 -19.49 8.38 -15.39
N GLY A 242 -20.70 8.78 -14.96
CA GLY A 242 -21.76 7.83 -14.58
C GLY A 242 -22.24 6.99 -15.76
N ALA A 243 -22.39 7.59 -16.95
CA ALA A 243 -22.88 6.88 -18.14
C ALA A 243 -21.89 5.78 -18.58
N TRP A 244 -20.58 6.06 -18.54
CA TRP A 244 -19.55 5.05 -18.80
C TRP A 244 -19.60 3.91 -17.77
N VAL A 245 -19.81 4.21 -16.50
CA VAL A 245 -19.90 3.20 -15.44
C VAL A 245 -21.13 2.29 -15.68
N GLU A 246 -22.29 2.85 -15.98
CA GLU A 246 -23.52 2.10 -16.27
C GLU A 246 -23.35 1.19 -17.49
N ALA A 247 -22.82 1.71 -18.60
CA ALA A 247 -22.52 0.93 -19.79
C ALA A 247 -21.52 -0.22 -19.51
N SER A 248 -20.49 0.06 -18.70
CA SER A 248 -19.49 -0.94 -18.32
C SER A 248 -20.08 -2.04 -17.43
N LEU A 249 -20.93 -1.67 -16.47
CA LEU A 249 -21.64 -2.65 -15.61
C LEU A 249 -22.58 -3.56 -16.40
N ALA A 250 -23.27 -3.02 -17.41
CA ALA A 250 -24.13 -3.81 -18.29
C ALA A 250 -23.32 -4.89 -19.05
N ARG A 251 -22.12 -4.56 -19.55
CA ARG A 251 -21.21 -5.52 -20.21
C ARG A 251 -20.74 -6.64 -19.26
N VAL A 252 -20.37 -6.30 -18.04
CA VAL A 252 -19.89 -7.30 -17.05
C VAL A 252 -21.04 -8.17 -16.52
N GLY A 253 -22.30 -7.69 -16.61
CA GLY A 253 -23.50 -8.41 -16.16
C GLY A 253 -23.96 -9.51 -17.12
N SER A 254 -23.66 -9.32 -18.40
CA SER A 254 -23.94 -10.31 -19.47
C SER A 254 -22.92 -11.44 -19.46
#